data_1f680e3eff3c4a498115ae171ac5662c
#
_entry.id   1f680e3eff3c4a498115ae171ac5662c
#
_cell.length_a   1.000
_cell.length_b   1.000
_cell.length_c   1.000
_cell.angle_alpha   90.00
_cell.angle_beta   90.00
_cell.angle_gamma   90.00
#
_symmetry.space_group_name_H-M   'P 1'
#
loop_
_entity.id
_entity.type
_entity.pdbx_description
1 polymer ?
#
loop_
_entity_poly.entity_id
_entity_poly.type
_entity_poly.pdbx_seq_one_letter_code
_entity_poly.pdbx_strand_id
1 'polypeptide(L)'
;SIVPPAAGDAVAPDGKATDVAPQLTEGGFAQFDLSFDAKKLVFAYAKKGSMSCRIHEMGIDGKNVRQLTFDDDEAQQIERFKGSWVYGHYFDMDPCYLPDGNIMFVSTRPGRAVSCHPSIVTSLHLITADGKGMRCLSGSQFNELDPNVLDDGRVVYTRWEYVDKGFGNVQ
;
A
#
# COMPACT_ATOMS: atom_id res chain seq x y z
N SER A 1 32.86 -1.05 -1.88
CA SER A 1 31.60 -0.46 -1.37
C SER A 1 30.45 -1.22 -1.98
N ILE A 2 29.67 -1.87 -1.14
CA ILE A 2 28.42 -2.52 -1.58
C ILE A 2 27.42 -1.37 -1.76
N VAL A 3 27.11 -1.04 -2.99
CA VAL A 3 25.97 -0.16 -3.29
C VAL A 3 24.72 -1.00 -3.03
N PRO A 4 23.82 -0.58 -2.15
CA PRO A 4 22.57 -1.31 -1.98
C PRO A 4 21.80 -1.34 -3.31
N PRO A 5 21.10 -2.44 -3.63
CA PRO A 5 20.28 -2.52 -4.83
C PRO A 5 19.23 -1.40 -4.82
N ALA A 6 18.91 -0.88 -6.00
CA ALA A 6 17.86 0.11 -6.13
C ALA A 6 16.50 -0.52 -5.78
N ALA A 7 15.54 0.31 -5.34
CA ALA A 7 14.18 -0.17 -5.14
C ALA A 7 13.64 -0.72 -6.47
N GLY A 8 13.22 -1.98 -6.48
CA GLY A 8 12.78 -2.69 -7.69
C GLY A 8 13.76 -3.74 -8.21
N ASP A 9 14.93 -3.91 -7.58
CA ASP A 9 15.90 -4.94 -7.96
C ASP A 9 15.60 -6.29 -7.27
N ALA A 10 15.64 -7.36 -8.04
CA ALA A 10 15.77 -8.72 -7.50
C ALA A 10 17.25 -9.07 -7.35
N VAL A 11 17.62 -9.65 -6.22
CA VAL A 11 18.99 -10.07 -5.95
C VAL A 11 19.06 -11.59 -5.96
N ALA A 12 19.84 -12.14 -6.89
CA ALA A 12 20.11 -13.58 -6.97
C ALA A 12 21.00 -14.05 -5.81
N PRO A 13 21.04 -15.36 -5.50
CA PRO A 13 21.90 -15.89 -4.43
C PRO A 13 23.39 -15.59 -4.60
N ASP A 14 23.85 -15.35 -5.81
CA ASP A 14 25.23 -14.92 -6.13
C ASP A 14 25.48 -13.42 -5.89
N GLY A 15 24.47 -12.69 -5.42
CA GLY A 15 24.51 -11.25 -5.15
C GLY A 15 24.29 -10.36 -6.38
N LYS A 16 23.97 -10.94 -7.55
CA LYS A 16 23.67 -10.16 -8.75
C LYS A 16 22.29 -9.52 -8.65
N ALA A 17 22.25 -8.20 -8.70
CA ALA A 17 21.01 -7.44 -8.78
C ALA A 17 20.52 -7.35 -10.23
N THR A 18 19.20 -7.47 -10.42
CA THR A 18 18.53 -7.33 -11.70
C THR A 18 17.29 -6.49 -11.48
N ASP A 19 17.13 -5.41 -12.26
CA ASP A 19 15.91 -4.61 -12.25
C ASP A 19 14.75 -5.44 -12.83
N VAL A 20 13.75 -5.73 -12.01
CA VAL A 20 12.58 -6.52 -12.42
C VAL A 20 11.45 -5.67 -12.98
N ALA A 21 11.53 -4.35 -12.89
CA ALA A 21 10.51 -3.44 -13.35
C ALA A 21 11.08 -2.25 -14.15
N PRO A 22 11.91 -2.47 -15.18
CA PRO A 22 12.60 -1.41 -15.93
C PRO A 22 11.65 -0.42 -16.60
N GLN A 23 10.39 -0.77 -16.79
CA GLN A 23 9.35 0.11 -17.32
C GLN A 23 8.79 1.10 -16.28
N LEU A 24 9.11 0.92 -15.00
CA LEU A 24 8.66 1.79 -13.90
C LEU A 24 9.81 2.68 -13.40
N THR A 25 10.63 3.21 -14.31
CA THR A 25 11.86 3.94 -14.02
C THR A 25 11.69 5.30 -13.37
N GLU A 26 10.48 5.88 -13.43
CA GLU A 26 10.24 7.24 -12.97
C GLU A 26 9.26 7.27 -11.79
N GLY A 27 9.63 6.68 -10.67
CA GLY A 27 8.78 6.66 -9.50
C GLY A 27 9.45 6.03 -8.30
N GLY A 28 8.66 5.82 -7.24
CA GLY A 28 9.08 5.17 -6.01
C GLY A 28 8.25 3.94 -5.73
N PHE A 29 8.92 2.86 -5.35
CA PHE A 29 8.27 1.67 -4.83
C PHE A 29 8.21 1.75 -3.32
N ALA A 30 7.12 1.30 -2.75
CA ALA A 30 6.98 1.05 -1.33
C ALA A 30 6.30 -0.31 -1.16
N GLN A 31 6.54 -0.96 -0.06
CA GLN A 31 6.03 -2.25 0.35
C GLN A 31 5.56 -3.16 -0.80
N PHE A 32 5.93 -4.39 -0.76
CA PHE A 32 5.51 -5.38 -1.74
C PHE A 32 5.22 -6.73 -1.04
N ASP A 33 4.46 -7.56 -1.71
CA ASP A 33 4.21 -8.93 -1.31
C ASP A 33 4.22 -9.88 -2.51
N LEU A 34 4.57 -11.14 -2.26
CA LEU A 34 4.64 -12.20 -3.26
C LEU A 34 3.38 -13.06 -3.18
N SER A 35 2.76 -13.34 -4.32
CA SER A 35 1.61 -14.24 -4.38
C SER A 35 1.96 -15.64 -3.85
N PHE A 36 0.98 -16.35 -3.28
CA PHE A 36 1.18 -17.68 -2.69
C PHE A 36 1.73 -18.71 -3.67
N ASP A 37 1.51 -18.55 -4.96
CA ASP A 37 2.08 -19.39 -6.02
C ASP A 37 3.45 -18.90 -6.53
N ALA A 38 3.97 -17.86 -5.93
CA ALA A 38 5.24 -17.20 -6.25
C ALA A 38 5.37 -16.73 -7.72
N LYS A 39 4.26 -16.39 -8.38
CA LYS A 39 4.26 -15.95 -9.78
C LYS A 39 4.04 -14.47 -9.97
N LYS A 40 3.56 -13.77 -8.96
CA LYS A 40 3.21 -12.35 -9.03
C LYS A 40 3.73 -11.59 -7.83
N LEU A 41 3.97 -10.31 -8.05
CA LEU A 41 4.25 -9.32 -7.03
C LEU A 41 3.11 -8.31 -7.00
N VAL A 42 2.63 -7.98 -5.81
CA VAL A 42 1.79 -6.81 -5.56
C VAL A 42 2.62 -5.77 -4.81
N PHE A 43 2.49 -4.50 -5.16
CA PHE A 43 3.32 -3.44 -4.59
C PHE A 43 2.61 -2.09 -4.62
N ALA A 44 3.01 -1.21 -3.73
CA ALA A 44 2.63 0.20 -3.78
C ALA A 44 3.63 0.98 -4.64
N TYR A 45 3.13 1.80 -5.56
CA TYR A 45 3.97 2.58 -6.46
C TYR A 45 3.45 4.02 -6.59
N ALA A 46 4.35 4.97 -6.46
CA ALA A 46 4.12 6.38 -6.71
C ALA A 46 4.84 6.80 -7.97
N LYS A 47 4.12 7.31 -8.96
CA LYS A 47 4.71 7.90 -10.16
C LYS A 47 5.53 9.14 -9.79
N LYS A 48 6.57 9.43 -10.57
CA LYS A 48 7.39 10.64 -10.39
C LYS A 48 6.51 11.90 -10.37
N GLY A 49 6.70 12.70 -9.34
CA GLY A 49 5.91 13.91 -9.12
C GLY A 49 4.53 13.69 -8.52
N SER A 50 4.12 12.44 -8.30
CA SER A 50 2.92 12.13 -7.54
C SER A 50 3.20 12.21 -6.04
N MET A 51 2.26 12.80 -5.30
CA MET A 51 2.28 12.81 -3.83
C MET A 51 1.61 11.56 -3.25
N SER A 52 1.14 10.63 -4.07
CA SER A 52 0.37 9.47 -3.62
C SER A 52 0.75 8.20 -4.37
N CYS A 53 0.70 7.08 -3.67
CA CYS A 53 0.92 5.76 -4.25
C CYS A 53 -0.39 5.01 -4.50
N ARG A 54 -0.32 4.04 -5.40
CA ARG A 54 -1.41 3.15 -5.80
C ARG A 54 -0.91 1.72 -5.80
N ILE A 55 -1.83 0.78 -5.62
CA ILE A 55 -1.51 -0.63 -5.67
C ILE A 55 -1.39 -1.07 -7.13
N HIS A 56 -0.30 -1.75 -7.41
CA HIS A 56 0.03 -2.34 -8.71
C HIS A 56 0.34 -3.83 -8.53
N GLU A 57 0.21 -4.57 -9.60
CA GLU A 57 0.58 -5.98 -9.68
C GLU A 57 1.43 -6.21 -10.94
N MET A 58 2.38 -7.15 -10.86
CA MET A 58 3.14 -7.62 -12.02
C MET A 58 3.52 -9.10 -11.85
N GLY A 59 3.93 -9.73 -12.94
CA GLY A 59 4.61 -11.03 -12.87
C GLY A 59 6.01 -10.89 -12.24
N ILE A 60 6.52 -11.93 -11.61
CA ILE A 60 7.89 -11.94 -11.06
C ILE A 60 8.96 -11.78 -12.15
N ASP A 61 8.60 -11.98 -13.42
CA ASP A 61 9.44 -11.72 -14.59
C ASP A 61 9.39 -10.25 -15.04
N GLY A 62 8.74 -9.38 -14.27
CA GLY A 62 8.57 -7.96 -14.57
C GLY A 62 7.54 -7.64 -15.64
N LYS A 63 6.85 -8.64 -16.19
CA LYS A 63 5.82 -8.43 -17.21
C LYS A 63 4.42 -8.26 -16.64
N ASN A 64 3.48 -7.90 -17.50
CA ASN A 64 2.07 -7.75 -17.16
C ASN A 64 1.82 -6.77 -16.00
N VAL A 65 2.59 -5.69 -15.96
CA VAL A 65 2.38 -4.62 -14.98
C VAL A 65 0.99 -4.02 -15.16
N ARG A 66 0.21 -3.99 -14.11
CA ARG A 66 -1.11 -3.35 -14.10
C ARG A 66 -1.36 -2.60 -12.80
N GLN A 67 -2.02 -1.48 -12.92
CA GLN A 67 -2.53 -0.73 -11.78
C GLN A 67 -3.86 -1.35 -11.32
N LEU A 68 -4.03 -1.53 -10.02
CA LEU A 68 -5.23 -2.11 -9.42
C LEU A 68 -6.13 -1.08 -8.75
N THR A 69 -5.55 -0.04 -8.17
CA THR A 69 -6.33 1.03 -7.53
C THR A 69 -6.16 2.34 -8.29
N PHE A 70 -7.25 3.09 -8.43
CA PHE A 70 -7.31 4.31 -9.23
C PHE A 70 -7.81 5.48 -8.40
N ASP A 71 -7.58 6.67 -8.92
CA ASP A 71 -8.06 7.89 -8.31
C ASP A 71 -9.60 7.98 -8.41
N ASP A 72 -10.18 8.47 -7.32
CA ASP A 72 -11.56 8.93 -7.35
C ASP A 72 -11.65 10.26 -8.14
N ASP A 73 -12.86 10.77 -8.30
CA ASP A 73 -13.07 12.10 -8.81
C ASP A 73 -12.27 13.14 -7.99
N GLU A 74 -11.53 14.01 -8.67
CA GLU A 74 -10.65 14.99 -8.05
C GLU A 74 -11.40 15.92 -7.08
N ALA A 75 -12.61 16.30 -7.41
CA ALA A 75 -13.43 17.15 -6.54
C ALA A 75 -13.80 16.45 -5.23
N GLN A 76 -14.09 15.16 -5.27
CA GLN A 76 -14.35 14.36 -4.06
C GLN A 76 -13.09 14.21 -3.20
N GLN A 77 -11.92 14.08 -3.81
CA GLN A 77 -10.66 14.00 -3.09
C GLN A 77 -10.38 15.30 -2.34
N ILE A 78 -10.50 16.44 -3.01
CA ILE A 78 -10.25 17.76 -2.41
C ILE A 78 -11.16 18.00 -1.21
N GLU A 79 -12.46 17.74 -1.33
CA GLU A 79 -13.40 17.95 -0.24
C GLU A 79 -13.14 17.01 0.94
N ARG A 80 -12.86 15.73 0.67
CA ARG A 80 -12.58 14.71 1.68
C ARG A 80 -11.36 15.04 2.53
N PHE A 81 -10.32 15.60 1.91
CA PHE A 81 -9.05 15.91 2.60
C PHE A 81 -8.87 17.39 2.95
N LYS A 82 -9.92 18.18 2.83
CA LYS A 82 -9.89 19.62 3.18
C LYS A 82 -9.47 19.83 4.63
N GLY A 83 -8.42 20.63 4.80
CA GLY A 83 -7.85 20.87 6.12
C GLY A 83 -6.84 19.83 6.60
N SER A 84 -6.57 18.81 5.83
CA SER A 84 -5.51 17.82 6.10
C SER A 84 -4.16 18.28 5.55
N TRP A 85 -3.07 17.71 6.09
CA TRP A 85 -1.71 17.92 5.59
C TRP A 85 -1.50 17.31 4.22
N VAL A 86 -2.34 16.35 3.84
CA VAL A 86 -2.32 15.67 2.55
C VAL A 86 -3.48 16.20 1.71
N TYR A 87 -3.30 17.36 1.13
CA TYR A 87 -4.32 18.03 0.34
C TYR A 87 -4.60 17.29 -0.97
N GLY A 88 -5.85 16.89 -1.17
CA GLY A 88 -6.34 16.35 -2.43
C GLY A 88 -5.75 15.00 -2.86
N HIS A 89 -5.00 14.33 -1.97
CA HIS A 89 -4.34 13.06 -2.29
C HIS A 89 -4.65 12.02 -1.23
N TYR A 90 -4.79 10.78 -1.63
CA TYR A 90 -4.83 9.65 -0.75
C TYR A 90 -3.81 8.59 -1.15
N PHE A 91 -3.48 7.73 -0.21
CA PHE A 91 -2.48 6.69 -0.37
C PHE A 91 -3.15 5.32 -0.29
N ASP A 92 -2.73 4.42 -1.16
CA ASP A 92 -2.97 2.99 -1.07
C ASP A 92 -1.61 2.32 -0.86
N MET A 93 -1.42 1.65 0.28
CA MET A 93 -0.12 1.17 0.76
C MET A 93 -0.23 -0.22 1.37
N ASP A 94 0.91 -0.80 1.69
CA ASP A 94 1.06 -2.05 2.44
C ASP A 94 0.19 -3.19 1.88
N PRO A 95 0.30 -3.52 0.58
CA PRO A 95 -0.50 -4.59 0.01
C PRO A 95 -0.01 -5.96 0.48
N CYS A 96 -0.94 -6.88 0.72
CA CYS A 96 -0.63 -8.31 0.88
C CYS A 96 -1.66 -9.17 0.13
N TYR A 97 -1.21 -10.32 -0.38
CA TYR A 97 -2.11 -11.31 -0.96
C TYR A 97 -2.84 -12.09 0.13
N LEU A 98 -4.11 -12.39 -0.13
CA LEU A 98 -4.87 -13.36 0.62
C LEU A 98 -4.80 -14.74 -0.06
N PRO A 99 -5.04 -15.85 0.67
CA PRO A 99 -4.97 -17.20 0.11
C PRO A 99 -5.91 -17.45 -1.09
N ASP A 100 -6.99 -16.68 -1.20
CA ASP A 100 -7.94 -16.75 -2.31
C ASP A 100 -7.52 -15.90 -3.53
N GLY A 101 -6.35 -15.26 -3.47
CA GLY A 101 -5.80 -14.40 -4.51
C GLY A 101 -6.32 -12.96 -4.49
N ASN A 102 -7.23 -12.63 -3.60
CA ASN A 102 -7.60 -11.23 -3.33
C ASN A 102 -6.44 -10.49 -2.69
N ILE A 103 -6.51 -9.16 -2.67
CA ILE A 103 -5.45 -8.32 -2.15
C ILE A 103 -6.02 -7.44 -1.04
N MET A 104 -5.41 -7.52 0.13
CA MET A 104 -5.64 -6.59 1.24
C MET A 104 -4.59 -5.48 1.18
N PHE A 105 -4.96 -4.28 1.56
CA PHE A 105 -4.06 -3.13 1.62
C PHE A 105 -4.62 -2.10 2.61
N VAL A 106 -3.84 -1.09 2.95
CA VAL A 106 -4.33 0.04 3.74
C VAL A 106 -4.51 1.26 2.84
N SER A 107 -5.51 2.08 3.18
CA SER A 107 -5.80 3.28 2.42
C SER A 107 -6.31 4.42 3.30
N THR A 108 -5.97 5.64 2.90
CA THR A 108 -6.53 6.86 3.48
C THR A 108 -7.82 7.32 2.81
N ARG A 109 -8.37 6.56 1.84
CA ARG A 109 -9.59 6.89 1.06
C ARG A 109 -10.80 7.27 1.92
N PRO A 110 -11.03 6.69 3.11
CA PRO A 110 -12.17 7.09 3.94
C PRO A 110 -12.11 8.54 4.43
N GLY A 111 -10.95 9.20 4.33
CA GLY A 111 -10.78 10.61 4.73
C GLY A 111 -11.02 10.84 6.22
N ARG A 112 -10.70 9.86 7.05
CA ARG A 112 -10.79 9.99 8.51
C ARG A 112 -9.51 10.61 9.06
N ALA A 113 -9.65 11.35 10.16
CA ALA A 113 -8.52 11.93 10.88
C ALA A 113 -8.59 11.56 12.35
N VAL A 114 -7.46 11.57 13.04
CA VAL A 114 -7.43 11.43 14.50
C VAL A 114 -8.08 12.64 15.16
N SER A 115 -8.69 12.45 16.32
CA SER A 115 -9.58 13.43 16.94
C SER A 115 -8.93 14.76 17.29
N CYS A 116 -7.63 14.83 17.49
CA CYS A 116 -6.93 16.03 17.95
C CYS A 116 -5.83 16.51 17.00
N HIS A 117 -5.67 15.87 15.84
CA HIS A 117 -4.62 16.22 14.89
C HIS A 117 -5.12 15.95 13.44
N PRO A 118 -4.79 16.81 12.48
CA PRO A 118 -5.23 16.63 11.09
C PRO A 118 -4.51 15.50 10.34
N SER A 119 -3.90 14.55 11.04
CA SER A 119 -3.33 13.34 10.43
C SER A 119 -4.43 12.44 9.91
N ILE A 120 -4.32 12.07 8.66
CA ILE A 120 -5.24 11.13 8.02
C ILE A 120 -4.93 9.71 8.51
N VAL A 121 -5.99 8.96 8.72
CA VAL A 121 -5.96 7.59 9.21
C VAL A 121 -6.01 6.61 8.06
N THR A 122 -5.13 5.62 8.08
CA THR A 122 -5.20 4.46 7.21
C THR A 122 -6.20 3.44 7.73
N SER A 123 -6.93 2.82 6.82
CA SER A 123 -7.93 1.78 7.12
C SER A 123 -7.72 0.58 6.20
N LEU A 124 -8.00 -0.62 6.69
CA LEU A 124 -7.93 -1.84 5.89
C LEU A 124 -8.93 -1.83 4.74
N HIS A 125 -8.46 -2.19 3.56
CA HIS A 125 -9.24 -2.34 2.34
C HIS A 125 -9.01 -3.71 1.71
N LEU A 126 -9.97 -4.16 0.94
CA LEU A 126 -9.90 -5.36 0.13
C LEU A 126 -10.23 -5.01 -1.32
N ILE A 127 -9.51 -5.62 -2.24
CA ILE A 127 -9.82 -5.62 -3.67
C ILE A 127 -9.72 -7.05 -4.21
N THR A 128 -10.58 -7.40 -5.14
CA THR A 128 -10.53 -8.74 -5.77
C THR A 128 -9.31 -8.88 -6.69
N ALA A 129 -8.90 -10.10 -6.95
CA ALA A 129 -7.75 -10.42 -7.79
C ALA A 129 -7.79 -9.78 -9.20
N ASP A 130 -8.98 -9.49 -9.72
CA ASP A 130 -9.17 -8.80 -11.01
C ASP A 130 -9.14 -7.26 -10.91
N GLY A 131 -8.92 -6.72 -9.70
CA GLY A 131 -8.87 -5.28 -9.45
C GLY A 131 -10.24 -4.61 -9.30
N LYS A 132 -11.28 -5.37 -8.98
CA LYS A 132 -12.65 -4.85 -8.81
C LYS A 132 -13.12 -4.96 -7.37
N GLY A 133 -14.34 -4.49 -7.12
CA GLY A 133 -15.02 -4.69 -5.85
C GLY A 133 -14.28 -4.16 -4.63
N MET A 134 -13.53 -3.08 -4.80
CA MET A 134 -12.81 -2.45 -3.70
C MET A 134 -13.77 -2.05 -2.57
N ARG A 135 -13.42 -2.40 -1.34
CA ARG A 135 -14.21 -2.07 -0.16
C ARG A 135 -13.34 -1.81 1.06
N CYS A 136 -13.75 -0.87 1.88
CA CYS A 136 -13.17 -0.64 3.20
C CYS A 136 -13.69 -1.72 4.18
N LEU A 137 -12.78 -2.35 4.91
CA LEU A 137 -13.10 -3.42 5.86
C LEU A 137 -13.25 -2.92 7.29
N SER A 138 -12.67 -1.78 7.60
CA SER A 138 -12.60 -1.27 8.96
C SER A 138 -13.22 0.10 9.11
N GLY A 139 -13.78 0.36 10.30
CA GLY A 139 -14.35 1.65 10.70
C GLY A 139 -13.49 2.39 11.73
N SER A 140 -12.24 2.01 11.89
CA SER A 140 -11.34 2.57 12.90
C SER A 140 -11.10 4.08 12.70
N GLN A 141 -10.96 4.79 13.81
CA GLN A 141 -10.45 6.18 13.85
C GLN A 141 -8.94 6.23 14.08
N PHE A 142 -8.28 5.09 14.08
CA PHE A 142 -6.85 4.92 14.31
C PHE A 142 -6.20 4.26 13.13
N ASN A 143 -4.89 4.46 12.96
CA ASN A 143 -4.15 3.86 11.87
C ASN A 143 -4.12 2.35 11.97
N GLU A 144 -4.37 1.70 10.85
CA GLU A 144 -4.16 0.29 10.60
C GLU A 144 -3.10 0.19 9.53
N LEU A 145 -2.04 -0.58 9.77
CA LEU A 145 -0.81 -0.61 8.98
C LEU A 145 -0.34 -2.06 8.80
N ASP A 146 0.45 -2.29 7.78
CA ASP A 146 1.20 -3.53 7.55
C ASP A 146 0.36 -4.82 7.71
N PRO A 147 -0.78 -4.97 7.01
CA PRO A 147 -1.53 -6.22 7.07
C PRO A 147 -0.70 -7.36 6.50
N ASN A 148 -0.79 -8.52 7.16
CA ASN A 148 -0.12 -9.73 6.71
C ASN A 148 -0.99 -10.95 7.02
N VAL A 149 -0.78 -12.06 6.32
CA VAL A 149 -1.55 -13.29 6.48
C VAL A 149 -0.72 -14.33 7.21
N LEU A 150 -1.28 -14.88 8.28
CA LEU A 150 -0.69 -15.98 9.02
C LEU A 150 -0.96 -17.32 8.30
N ASP A 151 -0.18 -18.35 8.64
CA ASP A 151 -0.29 -19.68 8.05
C ASP A 151 -1.68 -20.32 8.21
N ASP A 152 -2.44 -19.92 9.21
CA ASP A 152 -3.80 -20.37 9.44
C ASP A 152 -4.88 -19.53 8.72
N GLY A 153 -4.47 -18.56 7.91
CA GLY A 153 -5.34 -17.68 7.12
C GLY A 153 -5.88 -16.47 7.87
N ARG A 154 -5.53 -16.29 9.14
CA ARG A 154 -5.87 -15.05 9.86
C ARG A 154 -5.01 -13.89 9.36
N VAL A 155 -5.59 -12.69 9.40
CA VAL A 155 -4.86 -11.46 9.11
C VAL A 155 -4.38 -10.84 10.42
N VAL A 156 -3.10 -10.51 10.48
CA VAL A 156 -2.48 -9.69 11.51
C VAL A 156 -2.15 -8.32 10.91
N TYR A 157 -2.29 -7.28 11.67
CA TYR A 157 -1.93 -5.93 11.27
C TYR A 157 -1.51 -5.09 12.48
N THR A 158 -0.74 -4.06 12.26
CA THR A 158 -0.40 -3.07 13.29
C THR A 158 -1.56 -2.08 13.44
N ARG A 159 -1.99 -1.86 14.67
CA ARG A 159 -2.96 -0.81 15.00
C ARG A 159 -2.31 0.20 15.94
N TRP A 160 -2.23 1.43 15.49
CA TRP A 160 -1.82 2.54 16.34
C TRP A 160 -3.04 3.15 17.01
N GLU A 161 -3.06 3.18 18.33
CA GLU A 161 -4.12 3.78 19.12
C GLU A 161 -3.66 5.08 19.78
N TYR A 162 -4.48 6.11 19.65
CA TYR A 162 -4.26 7.39 20.30
C TYR A 162 -4.91 7.38 21.68
N VAL A 163 -4.27 6.73 22.65
CA VAL A 163 -4.74 6.61 24.02
C VAL A 163 -3.67 7.08 24.98
N ASP A 164 -3.98 7.95 25.91
CA ASP A 164 -3.20 8.46 27.07
C ASP A 164 -1.66 8.25 27.03
N LYS A 165 -1.07 8.32 25.84
CA LYS A 165 0.36 8.14 25.60
C LYS A 165 0.90 9.35 24.87
N GLY A 166 2.19 9.62 25.08
CA GLY A 166 2.88 10.69 24.39
C GLY A 166 2.78 10.56 22.88
N PHE A 167 2.71 11.69 22.19
CA PHE A 167 2.68 11.76 20.73
C PHE A 167 3.82 10.95 20.11
N GLY A 168 3.50 10.12 19.16
CA GLY A 168 4.48 9.28 18.46
C GLY A 168 4.75 7.90 19.06
N ASN A 169 4.09 7.49 20.13
CA ASN A 169 4.20 6.13 20.62
C ASN A 169 3.42 5.16 19.72
N VAL A 170 4.12 4.20 19.19
CA VAL A 170 3.56 3.07 18.41
C VAL A 170 3.32 1.90 19.34
N GLN A 171 2.33 1.12 19.08
CA GLN A 171 1.96 -0.06 19.85
C GLN A 171 2.44 -1.34 19.19
#